data_0fbabad9cc7c763fc406c2f541d74700
#
_entry.id   0fbabad9cc7c763fc406c2f541d74700
#
_cell.length_a   1.000
_cell.length_b   1.000
_cell.length_c   1.000
_cell.angle_alpha   90.00
_cell.angle_beta   90.00
_cell.angle_gamma   90.00
#
_symmetry.space_group_name_H-M   'P 1'
#
loop_
_entity.id
_entity.type
_entity.pdbx_description
1 polymer ?
#
loop_
_entity_poly.entity_id
_entity_poly.type
_entity_poly.pdbx_seq_one_letter_code
_entity_poly.pdbx_strand_id
1 'polypeptide(L)'
;MAMGFIAREWSRLRNRSIWSFNGWRNVWHNEPSLKQWILANLISTSLAIYLPLSAAETALLIMGGILVLAAECMNTAIERVVDDIGLNRRELAKQAKDAGSAAVAVTALSVGAAWATILIMNFG
;
A
#
# COMPACT_ATOMS: atom_id res chain seq x y z
N MET A 1 6.93 -38.45 -9.36
CA MET A 1 6.79 -37.22 -10.14
C MET A 1 5.90 -36.15 -9.46
N ALA A 2 4.73 -36.48 -8.96
CA ALA A 2 3.82 -35.53 -8.29
C ALA A 2 4.38 -34.92 -6.99
N MET A 3 5.03 -35.70 -6.13
CA MET A 3 5.65 -35.19 -4.90
C MET A 3 6.76 -34.17 -5.15
N GLY A 4 7.53 -34.31 -6.21
CA GLY A 4 8.55 -33.32 -6.56
C GLY A 4 7.98 -31.99 -7.08
N PHE A 5 6.81 -32.02 -7.71
CA PHE A 5 6.10 -30.82 -8.14
C PHE A 5 5.53 -30.05 -6.92
N ILE A 6 4.82 -30.74 -6.04
CA ILE A 6 4.25 -30.15 -4.83
C ILE A 6 5.35 -29.53 -3.93
N ALA A 7 6.47 -30.22 -3.74
CA ALA A 7 7.58 -29.72 -2.96
C ALA A 7 8.20 -28.45 -3.56
N ARG A 8 8.31 -28.37 -4.89
CA ARG A 8 8.78 -27.16 -5.59
C ARG A 8 7.83 -26.00 -5.44
N GLU A 9 6.53 -26.24 -5.60
CA GLU A 9 5.52 -25.16 -5.43
C GLU A 9 5.47 -24.66 -3.99
N TRP A 10 5.57 -25.56 -3.02
CA TRP A 10 5.68 -25.20 -1.60
C TRP A 10 6.92 -24.35 -1.31
N SER A 11 8.08 -24.74 -1.84
CA SER A 11 9.31 -23.97 -1.72
C SER A 11 9.17 -22.55 -2.33
N ARG A 12 8.53 -22.44 -3.50
CA ARG A 12 8.26 -21.15 -4.15
C ARG A 12 7.34 -20.26 -3.30
N LEU A 13 6.25 -20.82 -2.76
CA LEU A 13 5.32 -20.09 -1.89
C LEU A 13 6.02 -19.61 -0.63
N ARG A 14 6.79 -20.48 0.01
CA ARG A 14 7.57 -20.12 1.21
C ARG A 14 8.55 -18.98 0.92
N ASN A 15 9.29 -19.06 -0.17
CA ASN A 15 10.26 -18.03 -0.53
C ASN A 15 9.58 -16.69 -0.81
N ARG A 16 8.46 -16.70 -1.54
CA ARG A 16 7.67 -15.49 -1.80
C ARG A 16 7.17 -14.85 -0.51
N SER A 17 6.67 -15.67 0.43
CA SER A 17 6.23 -15.19 1.74
C SER A 17 7.38 -14.55 2.55
N ILE A 18 8.56 -15.16 2.53
CA ILE A 18 9.76 -14.63 3.17
C ILE A 18 10.16 -13.29 2.53
N TRP A 19 10.18 -13.21 1.20
CA TRP A 19 10.52 -11.96 0.50
C TRP A 19 9.50 -10.86 0.79
N SER A 20 8.21 -11.17 0.81
CA SER A 20 7.15 -10.21 1.15
C SER A 20 7.32 -9.69 2.59
N PHE A 21 7.59 -10.58 3.54
CA PHE A 21 7.84 -10.20 4.94
C PHE A 21 9.10 -9.32 5.08
N ASN A 22 10.18 -9.72 4.43
CA ASN A 22 11.43 -8.95 4.45
C ASN A 22 11.26 -7.58 3.81
N GLY A 23 10.54 -7.50 2.69
CA GLY A 23 10.20 -6.25 2.02
C GLY A 23 9.42 -5.31 2.93
N TRP A 24 8.32 -5.81 3.53
CA TRP A 24 7.52 -5.04 4.48
C TRP A 24 8.34 -4.55 5.67
N ARG A 25 9.09 -5.45 6.31
CA ARG A 25 9.96 -5.09 7.43
C ARG A 25 10.97 -4.01 7.07
N ASN A 26 11.56 -4.11 5.88
CA ASN A 26 12.55 -3.14 5.41
C ASN A 26 11.93 -1.76 5.19
N VAL A 27 10.75 -1.68 4.55
CA VAL A 27 10.02 -0.40 4.35
C VAL A 27 9.60 0.16 5.71
N TRP A 28 9.08 -0.66 6.62
CA TRP A 28 8.73 -0.25 7.99
C TRP A 28 9.88 0.44 8.73
N HIS A 29 11.08 -0.11 8.64
CA HIS A 29 12.23 0.44 9.36
C HIS A 29 12.82 1.69 8.72
N ASN A 30 12.75 1.80 7.41
CA ASN A 30 13.48 2.83 6.66
C ASN A 30 12.61 3.97 6.14
N GLU A 31 11.27 3.79 6.07
CA GLU A 31 10.36 4.78 5.48
C GLU A 31 9.40 5.37 6.52
N PRO A 32 9.63 6.60 6.96
CA PRO A 32 8.72 7.28 7.90
C PRO A 32 7.30 7.46 7.35
N SER A 33 7.15 7.67 6.05
CA SER A 33 5.85 7.84 5.38
C SER A 33 4.93 6.63 5.54
N LEU A 34 5.48 5.41 5.52
CA LEU A 34 4.70 4.20 5.77
C LEU A 34 4.03 4.24 7.15
N LYS A 35 4.74 4.71 8.18
CA LYS A 35 4.20 4.82 9.55
C LYS A 35 3.08 5.84 9.63
N GLN A 36 3.20 6.96 8.90
CA GLN A 36 2.15 7.98 8.81
C GLN A 36 0.90 7.41 8.16
N TRP A 37 1.04 6.66 7.05
CA TRP A 37 -0.08 5.99 6.40
C TRP A 37 -0.71 4.90 7.25
N ILE A 38 0.07 4.14 8.03
CA ILE A 38 -0.47 3.16 8.97
C ILE A 38 -1.30 3.84 10.05
N LEU A 39 -0.83 4.95 10.62
CA LEU A 39 -1.59 5.72 11.60
C LEU A 39 -2.91 6.22 10.99
N ALA A 40 -2.87 6.81 9.79
CA ALA A 40 -4.07 7.24 9.08
C ALA A 40 -5.05 6.08 8.83
N ASN A 41 -4.53 4.91 8.46
CA ASN A 41 -5.33 3.69 8.29
C ASN A 41 -5.98 3.21 9.59
N LEU A 42 -5.26 3.23 10.69
CA LEU A 42 -5.82 2.87 12.00
C LEU A 42 -6.97 3.80 12.39
N ILE A 43 -6.81 5.10 12.19
CA ILE A 43 -7.87 6.09 12.45
C ILE A 43 -9.07 5.82 11.53
N SER A 44 -8.83 5.71 10.21
CA SER A 44 -9.88 5.45 9.22
C SER A 44 -10.66 4.16 9.50
N THR A 45 -9.94 3.07 9.77
CA THR A 45 -10.55 1.77 10.10
C THR A 45 -11.35 1.82 11.40
N SER A 46 -10.83 2.47 12.43
CA SER A 46 -11.53 2.64 13.71
C SER A 46 -12.83 3.42 13.53
N LEU A 47 -12.82 4.50 12.75
CA LEU A 47 -14.02 5.26 12.41
C LEU A 47 -15.01 4.44 11.59
N ALA A 48 -14.53 3.68 10.61
CA ALA A 48 -15.38 2.83 9.76
C ALA A 48 -16.08 1.72 10.56
N ILE A 49 -15.46 1.22 11.61
CA ILE A 49 -16.06 0.22 12.52
C ILE A 49 -17.00 0.88 13.54
N TYR A 50 -16.68 2.08 13.99
CA TYR A 50 -17.47 2.80 15.00
C TYR A 50 -18.79 3.35 14.43
N LEU A 51 -18.77 3.85 13.20
CA LEU A 51 -19.96 4.40 12.54
C LEU A 51 -20.91 3.28 12.09
N PRO A 52 -22.24 3.54 12.06
CA PRO A 52 -23.23 2.57 11.61
C PRO A 52 -23.21 2.40 10.08
N LEU A 53 -22.10 1.95 9.54
CA LEU A 53 -21.90 1.67 8.12
C LEU A 53 -22.27 0.21 7.81
N SER A 54 -22.63 -0.06 6.55
CA SER A 54 -22.80 -1.43 6.07
C SER A 54 -21.46 -2.17 6.04
N ALA A 55 -21.50 -3.50 6.05
CA ALA A 55 -20.31 -4.34 5.94
C ALA A 55 -19.54 -4.05 4.64
N ALA A 56 -20.24 -3.76 3.54
CA ALA A 56 -19.62 -3.43 2.26
C ALA A 56 -18.89 -2.09 2.30
N GLU A 57 -19.47 -1.06 2.90
CA GLU A 57 -18.84 0.26 3.07
C GLU A 57 -17.60 0.18 3.96
N THR A 58 -17.72 -0.53 5.10
CA THR A 58 -16.60 -0.77 6.00
C THR A 58 -15.46 -1.52 5.29
N ALA A 59 -15.78 -2.60 4.56
CA ALA A 59 -14.80 -3.37 3.81
C ALA A 59 -14.12 -2.54 2.72
N LEU A 60 -14.86 -1.68 2.01
CA LEU A 60 -14.33 -0.78 0.98
C LEU A 60 -13.28 0.18 1.56
N LEU A 61 -13.58 0.78 2.71
CA LEU A 61 -12.67 1.72 3.38
C LEU A 61 -11.40 1.03 3.89
N ILE A 62 -11.54 -0.16 4.48
CA ILE A 62 -10.39 -0.97 4.93
C ILE A 62 -9.51 -1.38 3.75
N MET A 63 -10.13 -1.88 2.67
CA MET A 63 -9.44 -2.29 1.45
C MET A 63 -8.70 -1.10 0.82
N GLY A 64 -9.35 0.05 0.71
CA GLY A 64 -8.72 1.27 0.20
C GLY A 64 -7.50 1.68 1.01
N GLY A 65 -7.59 1.61 2.33
CA GLY A 65 -6.46 1.89 3.21
C GLY A 65 -5.28 0.92 3.00
N ILE A 66 -5.53 -0.36 2.85
CA ILE A 66 -4.50 -1.37 2.55
C ILE A 66 -3.84 -1.07 1.18
N LEU A 67 -4.61 -0.64 0.18
CA LEU A 67 -4.09 -0.27 -1.13
C LEU A 67 -3.16 0.96 -1.06
N VAL A 68 -3.41 1.92 -0.18
CA VAL A 68 -2.47 3.04 0.07
C VAL A 68 -1.13 2.52 0.57
N LEU A 69 -1.11 1.55 1.49
CA LEU A 69 0.13 0.94 1.98
C LEU A 69 0.86 0.17 0.87
N ALA A 70 0.13 -0.50 -0.01
CA ALA A 70 0.72 -1.18 -1.17
C ALA A 70 1.34 -0.18 -2.15
N ALA A 71 0.65 0.94 -2.42
CA ALA A 71 1.17 2.02 -3.26
C ALA A 71 2.44 2.64 -2.67
N GLU A 72 2.49 2.83 -1.35
CA GLU A 72 3.70 3.31 -0.64
C GLU A 72 4.88 2.37 -0.78
N CYS A 73 4.67 1.06 -0.61
CA CYS A 73 5.71 0.06 -0.84
C CYS A 73 6.23 0.08 -2.28
N MET A 74 5.34 0.28 -3.25
CA MET A 74 5.70 0.37 -4.66
C MET A 74 6.48 1.66 -4.96
N ASN A 75 6.06 2.79 -4.40
CA ASN A 75 6.78 4.06 -4.50
C ASN A 75 8.21 3.92 -3.95
N THR A 76 8.35 3.34 -2.77
CA THR A 76 9.66 3.06 -2.16
C THR A 76 10.54 2.17 -3.07
N ALA A 77 9.96 1.16 -3.71
CA ALA A 77 10.71 0.30 -4.63
C ALA A 77 11.20 1.09 -5.86
N ILE A 78 10.37 1.97 -6.42
CA ILE A 78 10.74 2.86 -7.54
C ILE A 78 11.88 3.79 -7.13
N GLU A 79 11.76 4.45 -5.98
CA GLU A 79 12.80 5.36 -5.47
C GLU A 79 14.14 4.66 -5.32
N ARG A 80 14.16 3.46 -4.74
CA ARG A 80 15.38 2.66 -4.56
C ARG A 80 16.02 2.24 -5.87
N VAL A 81 15.22 1.80 -6.84
CA VAL A 81 15.73 1.44 -8.18
C VAL A 81 16.32 2.67 -8.87
N VAL A 82 15.64 3.81 -8.79
CA VAL A 82 16.13 5.06 -9.38
C VAL A 82 17.45 5.50 -8.75
N ASP A 83 17.57 5.40 -7.42
CA ASP A 83 18.77 5.80 -6.68
C ASP A 83 19.93 4.81 -6.88
N ASP A 84 19.64 3.52 -7.04
CA ASP A 84 20.63 2.48 -7.36
C ASP A 84 21.25 2.70 -8.76
N ILE A 85 20.46 3.13 -9.75
CA ILE A 85 20.96 3.50 -11.08
C ILE A 85 21.91 4.70 -11.02
N GLY A 86 21.67 5.65 -10.12
CA GLY A 86 22.55 6.80 -9.91
C GLY A 86 21.86 7.95 -9.19
N LEU A 87 22.62 8.59 -8.33
CA LEU A 87 22.17 9.73 -7.52
C LEU A 87 22.23 11.07 -8.28
N ASN A 88 22.80 11.10 -9.48
CA ASN A 88 22.86 12.30 -10.29
C ASN A 88 21.46 12.78 -10.67
N ARG A 89 21.28 14.11 -10.68
CA ARG A 89 20.01 14.72 -11.11
C ARG A 89 19.77 14.43 -12.60
N ARG A 90 18.71 13.65 -12.86
CA ARG A 90 18.28 13.25 -14.20
C ARG A 90 16.79 13.49 -14.32
N GLU A 91 16.35 14.03 -15.44
CA GLU A 91 14.94 14.39 -15.65
C GLU A 91 14.02 13.17 -15.55
N LEU A 92 14.36 12.06 -16.21
CA LEU A 92 13.56 10.83 -16.15
C LEU A 92 13.53 10.21 -14.74
N ALA A 93 14.63 10.32 -14.00
CA ALA A 93 14.67 9.87 -12.61
C ALA A 93 13.70 10.65 -11.72
N LYS A 94 13.66 11.98 -11.90
CA LYS A 94 12.70 12.85 -11.22
C LYS A 94 11.26 12.48 -11.59
N GLN A 95 10.96 12.35 -12.88
CA GLN A 95 9.62 11.99 -13.35
C GLN A 95 9.16 10.63 -12.81
N ALA A 96 10.05 9.64 -12.72
CA ALA A 96 9.73 8.33 -12.15
C ALA A 96 9.36 8.42 -10.66
N LYS A 97 10.14 9.16 -9.86
CA LYS A 97 9.86 9.40 -8.44
C LYS A 97 8.55 10.19 -8.24
N ASP A 98 8.34 11.25 -9.03
CA ASP A 98 7.12 12.05 -8.98
C ASP A 98 5.88 11.19 -9.32
N ALA A 99 5.97 10.31 -10.30
CA ALA A 99 4.89 9.40 -10.69
C ALA A 99 4.59 8.37 -9.58
N GLY A 100 5.61 7.82 -8.94
CA GLY A 100 5.46 6.93 -7.80
C GLY A 100 4.74 7.61 -6.63
N SER A 101 5.17 8.82 -6.28
CA SER A 101 4.52 9.65 -5.26
C SER A 101 3.07 10.00 -5.63
N ALA A 102 2.82 10.33 -6.90
CA ALA A 102 1.46 10.60 -7.39
C ALA A 102 0.55 9.37 -7.26
N ALA A 103 1.06 8.16 -7.46
CA ALA A 103 0.28 6.93 -7.28
C ALA A 103 -0.21 6.78 -5.83
N VAL A 104 0.64 7.08 -4.84
CA VAL A 104 0.23 7.11 -3.43
C VAL A 104 -0.86 8.14 -3.18
N ALA A 105 -0.66 9.37 -3.67
CA ALA A 105 -1.61 10.47 -3.50
C ALA A 105 -2.98 10.15 -4.13
N VAL A 106 -3.02 9.62 -5.35
CA VAL A 106 -4.26 9.23 -6.04
C VAL A 106 -4.97 8.12 -5.30
N THR A 107 -4.23 7.12 -4.79
CA THR A 107 -4.82 6.04 -4.00
C THR A 107 -5.43 6.59 -2.70
N ALA A 108 -4.75 7.49 -2.01
CA ALA A 108 -5.28 8.13 -0.81
C ALA A 108 -6.51 9.01 -1.10
N LEU A 109 -6.51 9.75 -2.21
CA LEU A 109 -7.67 10.51 -2.67
C LEU A 109 -8.87 9.62 -2.96
N SER A 110 -8.67 8.40 -3.50
CA SER A 110 -9.76 7.44 -3.72
C SER A 110 -10.44 7.01 -2.41
N VAL A 111 -9.67 6.83 -1.35
CA VAL A 111 -10.21 6.55 0.00
C VAL A 111 -10.98 7.75 0.53
N GLY A 112 -10.45 8.97 0.35
CA GLY A 112 -11.15 10.20 0.71
C GLY A 112 -12.47 10.38 -0.03
N ALA A 113 -12.51 10.07 -1.32
CA ALA A 113 -13.74 10.09 -2.13
C ALA A 113 -14.76 9.04 -1.64
N ALA A 114 -14.29 7.83 -1.30
CA ALA A 114 -15.16 6.79 -0.70
C ALA A 114 -15.76 7.27 0.62
N TRP A 115 -14.95 7.85 1.52
CA TRP A 115 -15.43 8.45 2.77
C TRP A 115 -16.48 9.53 2.53
N ALA A 116 -16.18 10.49 1.65
CA ALA A 116 -17.10 11.59 1.33
C ALA A 116 -18.44 11.05 0.81
N THR A 117 -18.41 10.10 -0.12
CA THR A 117 -19.60 9.49 -0.68
C THR A 117 -20.44 8.78 0.40
N ILE A 118 -19.80 7.94 1.21
CA ILE A 118 -20.47 7.19 2.27
C ILE A 118 -21.11 8.14 3.29
N LEU A 119 -20.39 9.17 3.73
CA LEU A 119 -20.91 10.11 4.72
C LEU A 119 -22.10 10.93 4.17
N ILE A 120 -22.00 11.40 2.92
CA ILE A 120 -23.11 12.15 2.29
C ILE A 120 -24.34 11.25 2.12
N MET A 121 -24.15 10.02 1.69
CA MET A 121 -25.30 9.11 1.42
C MET A 121 -25.98 8.59 2.68
N ASN A 122 -25.26 8.46 3.79
CA ASN A 122 -25.81 7.89 5.03
C ASN A 122 -26.24 8.96 6.04
N PHE A 123 -25.69 10.18 6.00
CA PHE A 123 -25.89 11.18 7.04
C PHE A 123 -26.21 12.59 6.48
N GLY A 124 -26.22 12.77 5.15
CA GLY A 124 -26.50 14.05 4.44
C GLY A 124 -27.95 14.23 4.00
#